data_33ee98e6bfa3460b8bf8be38aa2ec3fc
#
_entry.id   33ee98e6bfa3460b8bf8be38aa2ec3fc
#
_cell.length_a   1.000
_cell.length_b   1.000
_cell.length_c   1.000
_cell.angle_alpha   90.00
_cell.angle_beta   90.00
_cell.angle_gamma   90.00
#
_symmetry.space_group_name_H-M   'P 1'
#
loop_
_entity.id
_entity.type
_entity.pdbx_description
1 polymer ?
#
loop_
_entity_poly.entity_id
_entity_poly.type
_entity_poly.pdbx_seq_one_letter_code
_entity_poly.pdbx_strand_id
1 'polypeptide(L)'
;MSRKRALAGVAALCAALSTTLAPAATAQVDGGGWTSYSPSFNEQERGCGQINGLNFTLTCATGSGDQRAERRYATYTGGTRQFEGSFRISSLGGTRISLKQTFQDPTGPFFMLAVERGGRLYAVHGGDTVATGASVGTSVRVNTVHQPGNNHRTYINGSLKHTVSSPGGSFYDKFGAYRTNSGAGPATVVWSGIKFWRK
;
A
#
# COMPACT_ATOMS: atom_id res chain seq x y z
N MET A 1 1.20 -38.06 69.78
CA MET A 1 0.16 -37.89 68.73
C MET A 1 0.75 -36.96 67.65
N SER A 2 1.21 -37.55 66.52
CA SER A 2 1.86 -36.82 65.44
C SER A 2 0.92 -36.66 64.28
N ARG A 3 0.58 -35.42 63.93
CA ARG A 3 -0.27 -35.11 62.77
C ARG A 3 0.63 -34.88 61.51
N LYS A 4 0.53 -35.81 60.57
CA LYS A 4 1.12 -35.66 59.22
C LYS A 4 0.26 -34.72 58.40
N ARG A 5 0.81 -33.61 57.90
CA ARG A 5 0.17 -32.74 56.91
C ARG A 5 0.56 -33.21 55.49
N ALA A 6 -0.42 -33.54 54.69
CA ALA A 6 -0.24 -33.82 53.26
C ALA A 6 -0.21 -32.52 52.48
N LEU A 7 0.86 -32.30 51.72
CA LEU A 7 0.91 -31.23 50.70
C LEU A 7 0.27 -31.75 49.39
N ALA A 8 -0.76 -31.08 48.97
CA ALA A 8 -1.34 -31.27 47.62
C ALA A 8 -0.59 -30.36 46.63
N GLY A 9 0.15 -30.97 45.72
CA GLY A 9 0.78 -30.25 44.63
C GLY A 9 -0.23 -29.93 43.53
N VAL A 10 -0.37 -28.64 43.21
CA VAL A 10 -1.17 -28.18 42.05
C VAL A 10 -0.22 -28.13 40.84
N ALA A 11 -0.42 -29.04 39.90
CA ALA A 11 0.24 -29.03 38.62
C ALA A 11 -0.48 -28.02 37.70
N ALA A 12 0.19 -26.90 37.39
CA ALA A 12 -0.28 -25.92 36.41
C ALA A 12 -0.01 -26.44 35.00
N LEU A 13 -1.04 -26.74 34.24
CA LEU A 13 -0.95 -27.14 32.84
C LEU A 13 -0.87 -25.87 31.99
N CYS A 14 0.36 -25.52 31.52
CA CYS A 14 0.55 -24.47 30.55
C CYS A 14 0.16 -24.98 29.16
N ALA A 15 -1.04 -24.65 28.70
CA ALA A 15 -1.43 -24.84 27.30
C ALA A 15 -0.73 -23.80 26.42
N ALA A 16 0.25 -24.23 25.63
CA ALA A 16 0.88 -23.39 24.61
C ALA A 16 -0.12 -23.22 23.46
N LEU A 17 -0.67 -22.02 23.31
CA LEU A 17 -1.42 -21.64 22.09
C LEU A 17 -0.43 -21.50 20.93
N SER A 18 -0.32 -22.52 20.12
CA SER A 18 0.33 -22.44 18.81
C SER A 18 -0.57 -21.65 17.86
N THR A 19 -0.31 -20.36 17.68
CA THR A 19 -0.90 -19.57 16.60
C THR A 19 -0.29 -20.03 15.28
N THR A 20 -0.98 -20.88 14.55
CA THR A 20 -0.66 -21.19 13.16
C THR A 20 -0.92 -19.92 12.35
N LEU A 21 0.15 -19.20 11.96
CA LEU A 21 0.08 -18.16 10.95
C LEU A 21 -0.43 -18.79 9.67
N ALA A 22 -1.65 -18.45 9.27
CA ALA A 22 -2.18 -18.86 7.98
C ALA A 22 -1.20 -18.38 6.89
N PRO A 23 -0.87 -19.21 5.89
CA PRO A 23 -0.01 -18.79 4.79
C PRO A 23 -0.63 -17.56 4.14
N ALA A 24 0.18 -16.52 3.95
CA ALA A 24 -0.24 -15.32 3.25
C ALA A 24 -0.81 -15.74 1.89
N ALA A 25 -2.10 -15.52 1.68
CA ALA A 25 -2.76 -15.88 0.42
C ALA A 25 -1.94 -15.34 -0.75
N THR A 26 -1.73 -16.19 -1.75
CA THR A 26 -0.94 -15.85 -2.92
C THR A 26 -1.47 -14.58 -3.58
N ALA A 27 -0.58 -13.69 -3.81
CA ALA A 27 -0.74 -12.30 -4.13
C ALA A 27 -1.34 -11.98 -5.50
N GLN A 28 -1.48 -12.97 -6.36
CA GLN A 28 -2.06 -12.76 -7.68
C GLN A 28 -3.57 -12.63 -7.60
N VAL A 29 -4.09 -11.55 -8.13
CA VAL A 29 -5.52 -11.34 -8.37
C VAL A 29 -5.80 -11.45 -9.86
N ASP A 30 -7.07 -11.57 -10.25
CA ASP A 30 -7.48 -11.51 -11.66
C ASP A 30 -7.06 -12.71 -12.53
N GLY A 31 -7.18 -13.91 -11.98
CA GLY A 31 -6.94 -15.16 -12.71
C GLY A 31 -5.46 -15.51 -12.94
N GLY A 32 -5.21 -16.57 -13.68
CA GLY A 32 -3.87 -17.11 -13.94
C GLY A 32 -3.11 -16.44 -15.09
N GLY A 33 -1.97 -17.06 -15.48
CA GLY A 33 -1.16 -16.62 -16.62
C GLY A 33 -0.16 -15.50 -16.29
N TRP A 34 0.06 -15.19 -15.01
CA TRP A 34 0.99 -14.18 -14.59
C TRP A 34 2.44 -14.67 -14.55
N THR A 35 3.34 -13.88 -15.09
CA THR A 35 4.80 -14.03 -14.96
C THR A 35 5.34 -12.97 -14.02
N SER A 36 6.03 -13.39 -12.96
CA SER A 36 6.72 -12.48 -12.05
C SER A 36 7.87 -11.77 -12.77
N TYR A 37 8.09 -10.49 -12.45
CA TYR A 37 9.24 -9.74 -12.93
C TYR A 37 9.63 -8.65 -11.93
N SER A 38 10.83 -8.11 -12.07
CA SER A 38 11.38 -7.07 -11.22
C SER A 38 11.70 -5.83 -12.06
N PRO A 39 10.78 -4.87 -12.17
CA PRO A 39 11.04 -3.63 -12.90
C PRO A 39 12.08 -2.79 -12.16
N SER A 40 12.97 -2.14 -12.91
CA SER A 40 13.87 -1.14 -12.35
C SER A 40 13.08 0.05 -11.78
N PHE A 41 13.65 0.73 -10.81
CA PHE A 41 13.04 1.92 -10.20
C PHE A 41 14.08 2.98 -9.85
N ASN A 42 13.60 4.21 -9.69
CA ASN A 42 14.32 5.32 -9.10
C ASN A 42 13.57 5.81 -7.86
N GLU A 43 14.31 6.19 -6.83
CA GLU A 43 13.76 6.86 -5.67
C GLU A 43 13.60 8.35 -5.96
N GLN A 44 12.48 8.91 -5.54
CA GLN A 44 12.12 10.31 -5.74
C GLN A 44 11.87 10.95 -4.38
N GLU A 45 12.84 11.68 -3.91
CA GLU A 45 12.71 12.55 -2.73
C GLU A 45 12.57 13.99 -3.19
N ARG A 46 11.54 14.68 -2.69
CA ARG A 46 11.32 16.09 -2.99
C ARG A 46 10.74 16.80 -1.76
N GLY A 47 11.26 18.01 -1.54
CA GLY A 47 10.88 18.81 -0.37
C GLY A 47 11.33 18.13 0.91
N CYS A 48 10.40 17.74 1.76
CA CYS A 48 10.70 17.05 3.01
C CYS A 48 10.58 15.53 2.94
N GLY A 49 10.58 14.96 1.73
CA GLY A 49 10.52 13.52 1.54
C GLY A 49 11.83 12.83 1.88
N GLN A 50 11.75 11.68 2.54
CA GLN A 50 12.88 10.82 2.89
C GLN A 50 12.51 9.36 2.69
N ILE A 51 13.43 8.58 2.12
CA ILE A 51 13.25 7.14 1.87
C ILE A 51 14.34 6.36 2.61
N ASN A 52 13.92 5.39 3.41
CA ASN A 52 14.82 4.43 4.02
C ASN A 52 14.25 3.01 3.80
N GLY A 53 14.78 2.31 2.80
CA GLY A 53 14.27 1.03 2.35
C GLY A 53 12.83 1.13 1.88
N LEU A 54 11.90 0.57 2.61
CA LEU A 54 10.45 0.65 2.35
C LEU A 54 9.71 1.56 3.34
N ASN A 55 10.42 2.41 4.07
CA ASN A 55 9.88 3.47 4.89
C ASN A 55 9.91 4.80 4.12
N PHE A 56 8.76 5.38 3.90
CA PHE A 56 8.57 6.61 3.15
C PHE A 56 8.02 7.67 4.09
N THR A 57 8.80 8.73 4.33
CA THR A 57 8.48 9.75 5.33
C THR A 57 8.43 11.13 4.69
N LEU A 58 7.42 11.91 5.08
CA LEU A 58 7.35 13.34 4.86
C LEU A 58 7.49 14.03 6.23
N THR A 59 8.60 14.76 6.44
CA THR A 59 8.95 15.25 7.77
C THR A 59 8.32 16.61 8.12
N CYS A 60 7.90 17.39 7.12
CA CYS A 60 7.43 18.75 7.36
C CYS A 60 5.94 18.80 7.77
N ALA A 61 5.64 19.66 8.76
CA ALA A 61 4.28 19.97 9.18
C ALA A 61 3.54 20.82 8.13
N THR A 62 4.26 21.72 7.48
CA THR A 62 3.76 22.61 6.42
C THR A 62 4.73 22.56 5.25
N GLY A 63 4.28 23.00 4.09
CA GLY A 63 5.17 23.10 2.93
C GLY A 63 4.40 23.56 1.71
N SER A 64 5.03 24.36 0.89
CA SER A 64 4.52 24.76 -0.42
C SER A 64 4.91 23.74 -1.48
N GLY A 65 4.02 23.44 -2.39
CA GLY A 65 4.26 22.54 -3.49
C GLY A 65 4.19 21.05 -3.12
N ASP A 66 4.66 20.25 -4.04
CA ASP A 66 4.64 18.80 -3.92
C ASP A 66 5.72 18.29 -2.98
N GLN A 67 5.33 17.46 -2.05
CA GLN A 67 6.22 16.74 -1.14
C GLN A 67 6.14 15.25 -1.48
N ARG A 68 7.27 14.59 -1.68
CA ARG A 68 7.28 13.16 -2.04
C ARG A 68 8.45 12.39 -1.47
N ALA A 69 8.14 11.18 -1.10
CA ALA A 69 9.05 10.07 -0.89
C ALA A 69 8.43 8.89 -1.63
N GLU A 70 8.86 8.60 -2.85
CA GLU A 70 8.24 7.61 -3.74
C GLU A 70 9.28 6.82 -4.52
N ARG A 71 8.97 5.56 -4.86
CA ARG A 71 9.65 4.81 -5.93
C ARG A 71 8.87 4.94 -7.22
N ARG A 72 9.55 5.40 -8.29
CA ARG A 72 9.03 5.41 -9.66
C ARG A 72 9.64 4.26 -10.42
N TYR A 73 8.79 3.40 -10.97
CA TYR A 73 9.19 2.21 -11.72
C TYR A 73 9.32 2.47 -13.22
N ALA A 74 9.98 1.52 -13.91
CA ALA A 74 10.17 1.57 -15.35
C ALA A 74 8.83 1.70 -16.10
N THR A 75 8.86 2.46 -17.18
CA THR A 75 7.70 2.72 -18.03
C THR A 75 7.30 1.50 -18.85
N TYR A 76 6.00 1.35 -19.11
CA TYR A 76 5.43 0.31 -19.97
C TYR A 76 4.33 0.89 -20.88
N THR A 77 4.15 0.31 -22.05
CA THR A 77 3.20 0.78 -23.09
C THR A 77 2.10 -0.23 -23.43
N GLY A 78 2.22 -1.47 -22.96
CA GLY A 78 1.26 -2.53 -23.29
C GLY A 78 1.35 -3.74 -22.40
N GLY A 79 0.54 -4.76 -22.70
CA GLY A 79 0.33 -5.92 -21.86
C GLY A 79 -0.41 -5.56 -20.57
N THR A 80 -0.70 -6.56 -19.77
CA THR A 80 -1.32 -6.35 -18.47
C THR A 80 -0.24 -6.35 -17.38
N ARG A 81 -0.30 -5.40 -16.47
CA ARG A 81 0.63 -5.27 -15.34
C ARG A 81 -0.12 -5.39 -14.04
N GLN A 82 0.45 -6.14 -13.10
CA GLN A 82 -0.03 -6.19 -11.73
C GLN A 82 1.06 -5.72 -10.78
N PHE A 83 0.70 -4.82 -9.88
CA PHE A 83 1.45 -4.45 -8.69
C PHE A 83 0.79 -5.07 -7.47
N GLU A 84 1.57 -5.50 -6.50
CA GLU A 84 1.15 -5.77 -5.13
C GLU A 84 2.08 -5.08 -4.15
N GLY A 85 1.51 -4.64 -3.05
CA GLY A 85 2.23 -4.22 -1.86
C GLY A 85 1.28 -4.11 -0.69
N SER A 86 1.79 -4.28 0.51
CA SER A 86 1.06 -3.96 1.74
C SER A 86 1.63 -2.68 2.33
N PHE A 87 0.77 -1.74 2.68
CA PHE A 87 1.17 -0.54 3.40
C PHE A 87 0.61 -0.52 4.81
N ARG A 88 1.31 0.17 5.70
CA ARG A 88 0.86 0.57 7.02
C ARG A 88 1.25 2.02 7.25
N ILE A 89 0.28 2.85 7.60
CA ILE A 89 0.53 4.23 7.98
C ILE A 89 1.01 4.20 9.43
N SER A 90 2.26 4.58 9.68
CA SER A 90 2.81 4.66 11.04
C SER A 90 2.43 5.97 11.73
N SER A 91 2.33 7.05 10.94
CA SER A 91 1.87 8.36 11.41
C SER A 91 1.24 9.17 10.29
N LEU A 92 0.25 9.98 10.61
CA LEU A 92 -0.41 10.90 9.69
C LEU A 92 -0.82 12.17 10.44
N GLY A 93 0.03 13.17 10.43
CA GLY A 93 -0.22 14.51 11.02
C GLY A 93 -1.12 15.38 10.14
N GLY A 94 -1.09 15.17 8.81
CA GLY A 94 -1.95 15.85 7.85
C GLY A 94 -3.35 15.27 7.77
N THR A 95 -4.13 15.75 6.79
CA THR A 95 -5.50 15.29 6.55
C THR A 95 -5.56 14.07 5.65
N ARG A 96 -4.59 13.92 4.75
CA ARG A 96 -4.53 12.84 3.75
C ARG A 96 -3.11 12.64 3.21
N ILE A 97 -2.87 11.46 2.61
CA ILE A 97 -1.64 11.14 1.88
C ILE A 97 -1.94 10.22 0.70
N SER A 98 -1.27 10.42 -0.42
CA SER A 98 -1.33 9.53 -1.57
C SER A 98 -0.29 8.42 -1.43
N LEU A 99 -0.68 7.20 -1.75
CA LEU A 99 0.04 5.96 -1.46
C LEU A 99 0.56 5.27 -2.73
N LYS A 100 -0.28 5.15 -3.74
CA LYS A 100 0.00 4.44 -5.00
C LYS A 100 -0.52 5.25 -6.16
N GLN A 101 0.29 5.34 -7.22
CA GLN A 101 -0.09 6.02 -8.45
C GLN A 101 0.20 5.12 -9.66
N THR A 102 -0.68 5.18 -10.65
CA THR A 102 -0.38 4.78 -12.04
C THR A 102 -0.40 6.06 -12.86
N PHE A 103 0.75 6.41 -13.40
CA PHE A 103 0.99 7.70 -14.06
C PHE A 103 1.01 7.51 -15.57
N GLN A 104 0.28 8.33 -16.32
CA GLN A 104 0.33 8.37 -17.77
C GLN A 104 1.39 9.39 -18.22
N ASP A 105 2.41 8.91 -18.89
CA ASP A 105 3.52 9.74 -19.36
C ASP A 105 3.18 10.34 -20.75
N PRO A 106 3.29 11.67 -20.97
CA PRO A 106 3.69 12.73 -20.03
C PRO A 106 2.51 13.42 -19.30
N THR A 107 1.27 12.94 -19.45
CA THR A 107 0.03 13.66 -19.10
C THR A 107 -0.13 13.92 -17.60
N GLY A 108 0.21 12.94 -16.75
CA GLY A 108 0.03 13.07 -15.31
C GLY A 108 -0.47 11.79 -14.61
N PRO A 109 -0.80 11.85 -13.32
CA PRO A 109 -1.34 10.70 -12.63
C PRO A 109 -2.71 10.33 -13.19
N PHE A 110 -2.80 9.17 -13.85
CA PHE A 110 -4.04 8.61 -14.36
C PHE A 110 -4.91 8.04 -13.23
N PHE A 111 -4.27 7.30 -12.31
CA PHE A 111 -4.90 6.78 -11.11
C PHE A 111 -4.04 7.09 -9.90
N MET A 112 -4.68 7.53 -8.82
CA MET A 112 -4.00 7.80 -7.55
C MET A 112 -4.87 7.33 -6.40
N LEU A 113 -4.35 6.37 -5.62
CA LEU A 113 -4.95 5.90 -4.38
C LEU A 113 -4.43 6.73 -3.23
N ALA A 114 -5.32 7.39 -2.51
CA ALA A 114 -5.01 8.15 -1.32
C ALA A 114 -5.78 7.64 -0.10
N VAL A 115 -5.30 8.00 1.08
CA VAL A 115 -5.96 7.74 2.35
C VAL A 115 -6.18 9.04 3.10
N GLU A 116 -7.34 9.19 3.70
CA GLU A 116 -7.65 10.24 4.68
C GLU A 116 -7.33 9.78 6.10
N ARG A 117 -7.13 10.74 6.99
CA ARG A 117 -6.83 10.49 8.42
C ARG A 117 -7.83 9.53 9.08
N GLY A 118 -9.10 9.56 8.70
CA GLY A 118 -10.14 8.64 9.18
C GLY A 118 -10.07 7.23 8.62
N GLY A 119 -9.09 6.91 7.75
CA GLY A 119 -8.90 5.58 7.17
C GLY A 119 -9.76 5.30 5.93
N ARG A 120 -10.36 6.31 5.30
CA ARG A 120 -11.01 6.19 4.00
C ARG A 120 -9.95 6.15 2.90
N LEU A 121 -9.89 5.05 2.16
CA LEU A 121 -9.15 4.93 0.91
C LEU A 121 -10.03 5.41 -0.24
N TYR A 122 -9.48 6.24 -1.12
CA TYR A 122 -10.23 6.79 -2.24
C TYR A 122 -9.36 6.99 -3.49
N ALA A 123 -10.01 6.94 -4.64
CA ALA A 123 -9.41 7.36 -5.91
C ALA A 123 -9.46 8.89 -5.98
N VAL A 124 -8.30 9.54 -6.12
CA VAL A 124 -8.22 11.01 -6.08
C VAL A 124 -8.98 11.64 -7.24
N HIS A 125 -8.87 11.07 -8.44
CA HIS A 125 -9.70 11.46 -9.57
C HIS A 125 -11.10 10.85 -9.41
N GLY A 126 -12.12 11.67 -9.40
CA GLY A 126 -13.51 11.29 -9.14
C GLY A 126 -13.91 11.27 -7.66
N GLY A 127 -12.97 11.11 -6.73
CA GLY A 127 -13.26 11.12 -5.29
C GLY A 127 -13.91 9.84 -4.75
N ASP A 128 -14.00 8.78 -5.56
CA ASP A 128 -14.68 7.53 -5.21
C ASP A 128 -14.04 6.83 -4.02
N THR A 129 -14.85 6.44 -3.05
CA THR A 129 -14.40 5.60 -1.94
C THR A 129 -14.07 4.21 -2.45
N VAL A 130 -12.81 3.81 -2.31
CA VAL A 130 -12.30 2.47 -2.66
C VAL A 130 -12.50 1.49 -1.51
N ALA A 131 -12.20 1.91 -0.30
CA ALA A 131 -12.41 1.11 0.92
C ALA A 131 -12.37 2.00 2.17
N THR A 132 -12.65 1.41 3.32
CA THR A 132 -12.49 2.04 4.65
C THR A 132 -11.62 1.15 5.55
N GLY A 133 -11.26 1.64 6.74
CA GLY A 133 -10.51 0.89 7.74
C GLY A 133 -8.99 0.94 7.58
N ALA A 134 -8.45 1.78 6.71
CA ALA A 134 -7.01 2.01 6.57
C ALA A 134 -6.49 3.04 7.60
N SER A 135 -6.87 2.89 8.85
CA SER A 135 -6.45 3.76 9.95
C SER A 135 -4.95 3.59 10.26
N VAL A 136 -4.37 4.58 10.93
CA VAL A 136 -2.99 4.51 11.43
C VAL A 136 -2.79 3.22 12.21
N GLY A 137 -1.70 2.50 11.91
CA GLY A 137 -1.37 1.20 12.50
C GLY A 137 -1.94 -0.01 11.76
N THR A 138 -2.98 0.16 10.91
CA THR A 138 -3.57 -0.94 10.15
C THR A 138 -2.75 -1.29 8.92
N SER A 139 -2.49 -2.58 8.70
CA SER A 139 -1.85 -3.06 7.46
C SER A 139 -2.92 -3.34 6.40
N VAL A 140 -2.73 -2.81 5.20
CA VAL A 140 -3.66 -2.98 4.07
C VAL A 140 -2.91 -3.45 2.85
N ARG A 141 -3.35 -4.57 2.25
CA ARG A 141 -2.80 -5.07 0.99
C ARG A 141 -3.51 -4.39 -0.19
N VAL A 142 -2.72 -3.88 -1.11
CA VAL A 142 -3.18 -3.27 -2.37
C VAL A 142 -2.63 -4.06 -3.54
N ASN A 143 -3.52 -4.45 -4.46
CA ASN A 143 -3.12 -4.86 -5.79
C ASN A 143 -3.74 -3.88 -6.80
N THR A 144 -2.96 -3.50 -7.81
CA THR A 144 -3.50 -2.82 -8.99
C THR A 144 -3.24 -3.69 -10.22
N VAL A 145 -4.26 -3.88 -11.05
CA VAL A 145 -4.14 -4.54 -12.34
C VAL A 145 -4.46 -3.51 -13.41
N HIS A 146 -3.50 -3.22 -14.25
CA HIS A 146 -3.63 -2.21 -15.30
C HIS A 146 -3.35 -2.79 -16.68
N GLN A 147 -4.27 -2.56 -17.60
CA GLN A 147 -4.16 -2.86 -19.03
C GLN A 147 -4.38 -1.55 -19.80
N PRO A 148 -3.30 -0.93 -20.33
CA PRO A 148 -3.40 0.26 -21.18
C PRO A 148 -4.41 0.07 -22.32
N GLY A 149 -5.26 1.06 -22.55
CA GLY A 149 -6.33 1.01 -23.55
C GLY A 149 -7.57 0.21 -23.16
N ASN A 150 -7.61 -0.34 -21.94
CA ASN A 150 -8.75 -1.11 -21.44
C ASN A 150 -9.21 -0.61 -20.06
N ASN A 151 -8.60 -1.09 -18.99
CA ASN A 151 -9.01 -0.71 -17.64
C ASN A 151 -7.86 -0.74 -16.63
N HIS A 152 -8.12 -0.09 -15.50
CA HIS A 152 -7.34 -0.16 -14.27
C HIS A 152 -8.25 -0.64 -13.14
N ARG A 153 -7.86 -1.71 -12.46
CA ARG A 153 -8.60 -2.33 -11.37
C ARG A 153 -7.79 -2.27 -10.09
N THR A 154 -8.45 -1.90 -9.00
CA THR A 154 -7.83 -1.82 -7.67
C THR A 154 -8.49 -2.80 -6.72
N TYR A 155 -7.68 -3.62 -6.09
CA TYR A 155 -8.09 -4.61 -5.12
C TYR A 155 -7.53 -4.22 -3.75
N ILE A 156 -8.37 -4.31 -2.74
CA ILE A 156 -7.98 -4.12 -1.33
C ILE A 156 -8.21 -5.43 -0.60
N ASN A 157 -7.17 -5.93 0.04
CA ASN A 157 -7.18 -7.21 0.74
C ASN A 157 -7.71 -8.36 -0.11
N GLY A 158 -7.38 -8.34 -1.42
CA GLY A 158 -7.76 -9.37 -2.39
C GLY A 158 -9.14 -9.19 -3.02
N SER A 159 -9.95 -8.23 -2.57
CA SER A 159 -11.27 -7.96 -3.14
C SER A 159 -11.23 -6.80 -4.13
N LEU A 160 -11.83 -6.96 -5.32
CA LEU A 160 -11.99 -5.87 -6.29
C LEU A 160 -12.86 -4.77 -5.67
N LYS A 161 -12.35 -3.53 -5.68
CA LYS A 161 -13.01 -2.38 -5.07
C LYS A 161 -13.23 -1.20 -6.01
N HIS A 162 -12.43 -1.09 -7.07
CA HIS A 162 -12.55 0.04 -8.00
C HIS A 162 -12.11 -0.40 -9.39
N THR A 163 -12.81 0.10 -10.40
CA THR A 163 -12.47 -0.11 -11.80
C THR A 163 -12.71 1.21 -12.56
N VAL A 164 -11.74 1.58 -13.38
CA VAL A 164 -11.85 2.75 -14.26
C VAL A 164 -11.32 2.40 -15.64
N SER A 165 -11.94 2.94 -16.69
CA SER A 165 -11.45 2.81 -18.06
C SER A 165 -10.10 3.48 -18.19
N SER A 166 -9.16 2.82 -18.89
CA SER A 166 -7.81 3.33 -19.12
C SER A 166 -7.62 3.74 -20.56
N PRO A 167 -7.06 4.93 -20.83
CA PRO A 167 -6.62 5.29 -22.16
C PRO A 167 -5.43 4.39 -22.58
N GLY A 168 -5.14 4.38 -23.88
CA GLY A 168 -3.88 3.88 -24.39
C GLY A 168 -2.72 4.80 -24.03
N GLY A 169 -1.49 4.34 -24.28
CA GLY A 169 -0.31 5.18 -24.08
C GLY A 169 0.75 4.53 -23.19
N SER A 170 1.60 5.39 -22.65
CA SER A 170 2.77 5.02 -21.87
C SER A 170 2.50 5.29 -20.38
N PHE A 171 2.83 4.33 -19.53
CA PHE A 171 2.53 4.42 -18.10
C PHE A 171 3.69 3.96 -17.24
N TYR A 172 3.71 4.41 -16.00
CA TYR A 172 4.58 3.87 -14.96
C TYR A 172 3.88 3.87 -13.60
N ASP A 173 4.31 2.97 -12.74
CA ASP A 173 3.82 2.87 -11.38
C ASP A 173 4.70 3.66 -10.41
N LYS A 174 4.06 4.24 -9.41
CA LYS A 174 4.71 4.78 -8.22
C LYS A 174 4.04 4.25 -6.97
N PHE A 175 4.81 4.11 -5.90
CA PHE A 175 4.27 3.97 -4.56
C PHE A 175 5.19 4.63 -3.52
N GLY A 176 4.65 4.92 -2.37
CA GLY A 176 5.37 5.58 -1.27
C GLY A 176 4.46 6.48 -0.46
N ALA A 177 4.89 7.72 -0.28
CA ALA A 177 4.17 8.80 0.39
C ALA A 177 4.27 10.07 -0.47
N TYR A 178 3.12 10.59 -0.92
CA TYR A 178 3.03 11.82 -1.70
C TYR A 178 1.91 12.70 -1.21
N ARG A 179 2.13 14.01 -1.16
CA ARG A 179 1.10 14.99 -0.88
C ARG A 179 1.31 16.29 -1.65
N THR A 180 0.18 16.96 -1.89
CA THR A 180 0.11 18.36 -2.24
C THR A 180 -0.14 19.21 -0.98
N ASN A 181 -0.17 20.52 -1.12
CA ASN A 181 -0.45 21.46 0.00
C ASN A 181 -1.72 21.12 0.78
N SER A 182 -2.76 20.62 0.10
CA SER A 182 -4.04 20.27 0.73
C SER A 182 -3.96 19.09 1.71
N GLY A 183 -2.87 18.33 1.73
CA GLY A 183 -2.63 17.23 2.67
C GLY A 183 -1.57 17.55 3.73
N ALA A 184 -1.28 18.83 3.98
CA ALA A 184 -0.17 19.27 4.83
C ALA A 184 -0.10 18.55 6.18
N GLY A 185 1.13 18.20 6.60
CA GLY A 185 1.44 17.52 7.86
C GLY A 185 2.44 16.38 7.67
N PRO A 186 3.22 16.04 8.70
CA PRO A 186 4.16 14.93 8.63
C PRO A 186 3.41 13.60 8.45
N ALA A 187 4.03 12.65 7.75
CA ALA A 187 3.47 11.32 7.58
C ALA A 187 4.58 10.29 7.40
N THR A 188 4.34 9.08 7.85
CA THR A 188 5.21 7.93 7.59
C THR A 188 4.37 6.76 7.11
N VAL A 189 4.74 6.23 5.95
CA VAL A 189 4.13 5.05 5.34
C VAL A 189 5.19 3.96 5.21
N VAL A 190 4.93 2.80 5.79
CA VAL A 190 5.79 1.62 5.69
C VAL A 190 5.15 0.66 4.69
N TRP A 191 5.88 0.31 3.64
CA TRP A 191 5.48 -0.68 2.66
C TRP A 191 6.20 -2.00 2.88
N SER A 192 5.59 -3.08 2.42
CA SER A 192 6.15 -4.42 2.48
C SER A 192 5.58 -5.31 1.37
N GLY A 193 6.24 -6.44 1.08
CA GLY A 193 5.73 -7.45 0.17
C GLY A 193 5.55 -6.96 -1.27
N ILE A 194 6.41 -6.07 -1.75
CA ILE A 194 6.31 -5.49 -3.10
C ILE A 194 6.60 -6.56 -4.14
N LYS A 195 5.66 -6.73 -5.06
CA LYS A 195 5.75 -7.69 -6.15
C LYS A 195 5.14 -7.13 -7.43
N PHE A 196 5.65 -7.58 -8.56
CA PHE A 196 5.14 -7.23 -9.88
C PHE A 196 4.96 -8.47 -10.75
N TRP A 197 3.92 -8.45 -11.56
CA TRP A 197 3.65 -9.47 -12.58
C TRP A 197 3.20 -8.82 -13.88
N ARG A 198 3.34 -9.59 -14.95
CA ARG A 198 2.89 -9.20 -16.29
C ARG A 198 2.26 -10.37 -17.03
N LYS A 199 1.37 -10.09 -17.97
CA LYS A 199 0.82 -10.97 -18.98
C LYS A 199 0.40 -10.22 -20.23
#